data_a7b27f0a3328331724a7960c913ce297
#
_entry.id   a7b27f0a3328331724a7960c913ce297
#
_cell.length_a   1.000
_cell.length_b   1.000
_cell.length_c   1.000
_cell.angle_alpha   90.00
_cell.angle_beta   90.00
_cell.angle_gamma   90.00
#
_symmetry.space_group_name_H-M   'P 1'
#
loop_
_entity.id
_entity.type
_entity.pdbx_description
1 polymer ?
#
loop_
_entity_poly.entity_id
_entity_poly.type
_entity_poly.pdbx_seq_one_letter_code
_entity_poly.pdbx_strand_id
1 'polypeptide(L)'
;MLKTKLVSSQIKAFLDDDIDCFQTIVQPSVLLGERFSMQLLYVDAGEDRLPLRPICALHIEGDLAEYVTVRDVRNLPVERPIDPKNYDEQYLRTTPGLYPDILTPLRYGGKVVIARDKLRSLWIEVDVPKDFKGSGKLSF
;
A
#
# COMPACT_ATOMS: atom_id res chain seq x y z
N MET A 1 16.88 7.81 1.64
CA MET A 1 16.63 7.18 0.31
C MET A 1 15.25 6.55 0.34
N LEU A 2 14.40 6.85 -0.65
CA LEU A 2 13.08 6.24 -0.77
C LEU A 2 13.21 4.76 -1.15
N LYS A 3 12.65 3.88 -0.33
CA LYS A 3 12.46 2.46 -0.66
C LYS A 3 10.99 2.23 -0.99
N THR A 4 10.71 1.41 -2.00
CA THR A 4 9.36 1.01 -2.39
C THR A 4 9.28 -0.50 -2.61
N LYS A 5 8.09 -1.09 -2.41
CA LYS A 5 7.87 -2.53 -2.62
C LYS A 5 6.41 -2.80 -2.96
N LEU A 6 6.15 -3.54 -4.04
CA LEU A 6 4.81 -4.05 -4.36
C LEU A 6 4.54 -5.36 -3.60
N VAL A 7 3.41 -5.42 -2.92
CA VAL A 7 3.04 -6.55 -2.07
C VAL A 7 1.57 -6.92 -2.20
N SER A 8 1.20 -8.10 -1.69
CA SER A 8 -0.20 -8.56 -1.70
C SER A 8 -1.13 -7.58 -0.97
N SER A 9 -2.35 -7.43 -1.48
CA SER A 9 -3.42 -6.72 -0.78
C SER A 9 -3.83 -7.38 0.55
N GLN A 10 -3.53 -8.66 0.74
CA GLN A 10 -3.89 -9.41 1.95
C GLN A 10 -3.00 -9.13 3.15
N ILE A 11 -1.89 -8.44 2.98
CA ILE A 11 -1.03 -8.07 4.11
C ILE A 11 -1.51 -6.79 4.78
N LYS A 12 -1.18 -6.65 6.05
CA LYS A 12 -1.37 -5.42 6.83
C LYS A 12 0.01 -4.91 7.24
N ALA A 13 0.43 -3.77 6.67
CA ALA A 13 1.73 -3.17 6.94
C ALA A 13 1.57 -2.03 7.95
N PHE A 14 2.16 -2.16 9.13
CA PHE A 14 2.13 -1.16 10.18
C PHE A 14 3.23 -0.12 10.00
N LEU A 15 3.07 1.05 10.63
CA LEU A 15 4.01 2.18 10.50
C LEU A 15 5.44 1.87 10.98
N ASP A 16 5.59 0.90 11.86
CA ASP A 16 6.83 0.49 12.51
C ASP A 16 7.42 -0.83 11.96
N ASP A 17 6.76 -1.40 10.95
CA ASP A 17 7.27 -2.60 10.28
C ASP A 17 8.47 -2.25 9.37
N ASP A 18 9.36 -3.24 9.19
CA ASP A 18 10.44 -3.15 8.22
C ASP A 18 9.93 -3.57 6.83
N ILE A 19 10.11 -2.70 5.83
CA ILE A 19 9.70 -2.97 4.44
C ILE A 19 10.36 -4.23 3.88
N ASP A 20 11.56 -4.57 4.34
CA ASP A 20 12.32 -5.71 3.84
C ASP A 20 11.74 -7.07 4.30
N CYS A 21 10.90 -7.08 5.34
CA CYS A 21 10.20 -8.29 5.81
C CYS A 21 9.05 -8.75 4.90
N PHE A 22 8.58 -7.91 3.97
CA PHE A 22 7.45 -8.24 3.11
C PHE A 22 7.89 -8.88 1.79
N GLN A 23 7.13 -9.88 1.33
CA GLN A 23 7.38 -10.53 0.04
C GLN A 23 6.86 -9.67 -1.11
N THR A 24 7.70 -9.45 -2.12
CA THR A 24 7.34 -8.71 -3.34
C THR A 24 6.47 -9.55 -4.27
N ILE A 25 5.42 -8.95 -4.83
CA ILE A 25 4.69 -9.50 -5.99
C ILE A 25 5.48 -9.17 -7.25
N VAL A 26 5.77 -10.19 -8.06
CA VAL A 26 6.53 -10.02 -9.30
C VAL A 26 5.63 -10.17 -10.54
N GLN A 27 4.82 -11.21 -10.59
CA GLN A 27 3.96 -11.52 -11.73
C GLN A 27 2.62 -12.10 -11.23
N PRO A 28 1.65 -11.26 -10.85
CA PRO A 28 0.33 -11.76 -10.47
C PRO A 28 -0.42 -12.26 -11.70
N SER A 29 -1.22 -13.32 -11.55
CA SER A 29 -2.17 -13.78 -12.55
C SER A 29 -3.53 -13.18 -12.28
N VAL A 30 -4.15 -12.57 -13.30
CA VAL A 30 -5.44 -11.89 -13.20
C VAL A 30 -6.33 -12.32 -14.36
N LEU A 31 -7.62 -12.52 -14.09
CA LEU A 31 -8.58 -12.87 -15.12
C LEU A 31 -9.12 -11.62 -15.85
N LEU A 32 -9.53 -11.77 -17.09
CA LEU A 32 -10.24 -10.72 -17.81
C LEU A 32 -11.58 -10.40 -17.12
N GLY A 33 -11.85 -9.12 -16.90
CA GLY A 33 -13.03 -8.65 -16.17
C GLY A 33 -12.91 -8.73 -14.65
N GLU A 34 -11.74 -9.08 -14.12
CA GLU A 34 -11.48 -9.12 -12.68
C GLU A 34 -10.98 -7.76 -12.18
N ARG A 35 -11.33 -7.44 -10.93
CA ARG A 35 -10.67 -6.39 -10.16
C ARG A 35 -9.56 -7.02 -9.33
N PHE A 36 -8.33 -6.64 -9.61
CA PHE A 36 -7.15 -7.06 -8.87
C PHE A 36 -6.68 -5.95 -7.94
N SER A 37 -6.28 -6.31 -6.72
CA SER A 37 -5.76 -5.35 -5.74
C SER A 37 -4.40 -5.75 -5.22
N MET A 38 -3.55 -4.75 -5.00
CA MET A 38 -2.21 -4.86 -4.40
C MET A 38 -1.89 -3.62 -3.58
N GLN A 39 -0.77 -3.64 -2.89
CA GLN A 39 -0.29 -2.48 -2.14
C GLN A 39 1.11 -2.09 -2.62
N LEU A 40 1.34 -0.78 -2.73
CA LEU A 40 2.67 -0.20 -2.88
C LEU A 40 3.13 0.31 -1.52
N LEU A 41 4.04 -0.42 -0.88
CA LEU A 41 4.70 0.03 0.34
C LEU A 41 5.77 1.05 0.01
N TYR A 42 5.96 2.06 0.87
CA TYR A 42 7.01 3.05 0.73
C TYR A 42 7.48 3.60 2.07
N VAL A 43 8.77 3.89 2.17
CA VAL A 43 9.41 4.48 3.34
C VAL A 43 10.63 5.29 2.92
N ASP A 44 10.86 6.44 3.55
CA ASP A 44 12.14 7.15 3.46
C ASP A 44 13.05 6.63 4.58
N ALA A 45 13.93 5.72 4.21
CA ALA A 45 14.88 5.08 5.12
C ALA A 45 16.32 5.41 4.69
N GLY A 46 17.19 5.69 5.67
CA GLY A 46 18.62 5.89 5.45
C GLY A 46 19.14 7.25 5.88
N GLU A 47 20.46 7.42 5.72
CA GLU A 47 21.19 8.61 6.19
C GLU A 47 21.03 9.82 5.26
N ASP A 48 20.90 9.58 3.94
CA ASP A 48 20.60 10.63 2.94
C ASP A 48 19.13 11.06 3.05
N ARG A 49 18.94 12.12 3.80
CA ARG A 49 17.60 12.56 4.23
C ARG A 49 16.93 13.41 3.18
N LEU A 50 15.76 12.96 2.71
CA LEU A 50 14.84 13.83 1.99
C LEU A 50 14.43 15.04 2.86
N PRO A 51 14.07 16.19 2.26
CA PRO A 51 13.50 17.31 2.99
C PRO A 51 12.32 16.88 3.86
N LEU A 52 12.06 17.61 4.94
CA LEU A 52 10.92 17.32 5.81
C LEU A 52 9.62 17.32 4.99
N ARG A 53 8.92 16.16 4.99
CA ARG A 53 7.66 15.94 4.27
C ARG A 53 7.75 16.18 2.75
N PRO A 54 8.63 15.48 2.03
CA PRO A 54 8.63 15.57 0.59
C PRO A 54 7.27 15.11 0.05
N ILE A 55 6.79 15.85 -0.94
CA ILE A 55 5.57 15.51 -1.68
C ILE A 55 6.04 14.94 -3.01
N CYS A 56 5.71 13.67 -3.27
CA CYS A 56 6.07 12.99 -4.52
C CYS A 56 4.82 12.78 -5.39
N ALA A 57 4.98 12.91 -6.70
CA ALA A 57 3.97 12.45 -7.64
C ALA A 57 4.12 10.94 -7.83
N LEU A 58 3.00 10.22 -7.84
CA LEU A 58 2.95 8.85 -8.30
C LEU A 58 2.70 8.87 -9.81
N HIS A 59 3.59 8.30 -10.58
CA HIS A 59 3.43 8.08 -12.01
C HIS A 59 3.08 6.62 -12.24
N ILE A 60 2.05 6.37 -13.06
CA ILE A 60 1.61 5.03 -13.42
C ILE A 60 1.66 4.93 -14.93
N GLU A 61 2.42 3.97 -15.42
CA GLU A 61 2.62 3.73 -16.84
C GLU A 61 2.31 2.29 -17.20
N GLY A 62 1.86 2.08 -18.42
CA GLY A 62 1.54 0.76 -18.96
C GLY A 62 0.16 0.70 -19.60
N ASP A 63 -0.13 -0.42 -20.22
CA ASP A 63 -1.36 -0.63 -21.00
C ASP A 63 -2.64 -0.80 -20.15
N LEU A 64 -2.49 -0.97 -18.83
CA LEU A 64 -3.59 -0.96 -17.87
C LEU A 64 -3.64 0.33 -17.01
N ALA A 65 -2.80 1.33 -17.27
CA ALA A 65 -2.68 2.52 -16.41
C ALA A 65 -3.99 3.31 -16.27
N GLU A 66 -4.82 3.37 -17.31
CA GLU A 66 -6.12 4.06 -17.28
C GLU A 66 -7.18 3.35 -16.41
N TYR A 67 -6.96 2.05 -16.11
CA TYR A 67 -7.86 1.24 -15.28
C TYR A 67 -7.39 1.15 -13.82
N VAL A 68 -6.38 1.93 -13.44
CA VAL A 68 -5.81 1.92 -12.09
C VAL A 68 -6.48 2.97 -11.21
N THR A 69 -6.94 2.54 -10.05
CA THR A 69 -7.38 3.44 -8.97
C THR A 69 -6.42 3.32 -7.79
N VAL A 70 -5.97 4.46 -7.27
CA VAL A 70 -5.06 4.50 -6.11
C VAL A 70 -5.72 5.20 -4.93
N ARG A 71 -5.57 4.59 -3.73
CA ARG A 71 -6.04 5.16 -2.46
C ARG A 71 -4.90 5.16 -1.44
N ASP A 72 -4.92 6.16 -0.56
CA ASP A 72 -4.02 6.22 0.59
C ASP A 72 -4.54 5.30 1.70
N VAL A 73 -3.69 4.42 2.21
CA VAL A 73 -4.00 3.60 3.38
C VAL A 73 -3.74 4.42 4.63
N ARG A 74 -4.81 4.78 5.31
CA ARG A 74 -4.78 5.60 6.52
C ARG A 74 -4.83 4.75 7.77
N ASN A 75 -4.17 5.26 8.80
CA ASN A 75 -4.12 4.63 10.10
C ASN A 75 -5.20 5.18 11.02
N LEU A 76 -5.86 4.28 11.75
CA LEU A 76 -6.79 4.57 12.83
C LEU A 76 -6.13 4.35 14.18
N PRO A 77 -6.35 5.19 15.17
CA PRO A 77 -6.01 4.91 16.55
C PRO A 77 -6.93 3.82 17.10
N VAL A 78 -6.35 2.74 17.58
CA VAL A 78 -7.06 1.63 18.23
C VAL A 78 -6.56 1.50 19.65
N GLU A 79 -7.42 1.77 20.62
CA GLU A 79 -7.09 1.71 22.05
C GLU A 79 -7.19 0.28 22.61
N ARG A 80 -8.15 -0.50 22.09
CA ARG A 80 -8.40 -1.88 22.52
C ARG A 80 -8.52 -2.79 21.31
N PRO A 81 -7.39 -3.30 20.79
CA PRO A 81 -7.39 -4.13 19.58
C PRO A 81 -7.98 -5.52 19.79
N ILE A 82 -8.03 -6.00 21.02
CA ILE A 82 -8.58 -7.31 21.40
C ILE A 82 -9.42 -7.18 22.69
N ASP A 83 -10.39 -8.11 22.84
CA ASP A 83 -11.03 -8.35 24.13
C ASP A 83 -10.18 -9.37 24.91
N PRO A 84 -9.62 -9.02 26.09
CA PRO A 84 -8.79 -9.93 26.87
C PRO A 84 -9.48 -11.23 27.32
N LYS A 85 -10.83 -11.28 27.25
CA LYS A 85 -11.63 -12.43 27.66
C LYS A 85 -12.02 -13.36 26.52
N ASN A 86 -12.09 -12.84 25.29
CA ASN A 86 -12.60 -13.56 24.12
C ASN A 86 -11.72 -13.25 22.90
N TYR A 87 -10.48 -13.67 22.88
CA TYR A 87 -9.62 -13.48 21.72
C TYR A 87 -9.21 -14.80 21.08
N ASP A 88 -9.05 -14.77 19.77
CA ASP A 88 -8.42 -15.84 19.01
C ASP A 88 -6.89 -15.73 19.09
N GLU A 89 -6.17 -16.80 18.80
CA GLU A 89 -4.71 -16.82 18.84
C GLU A 89 -4.05 -16.19 17.59
N GLN A 90 -4.85 -15.80 16.57
CA GLN A 90 -4.34 -15.38 15.25
C GLN A 90 -4.41 -13.87 15.02
N TYR A 91 -4.17 -13.04 16.01
CA TYR A 91 -4.07 -11.60 15.84
C TYR A 91 -2.70 -11.18 15.28
N LEU A 92 -2.71 -10.31 14.28
CA LEU A 92 -1.48 -9.72 13.74
C LEU A 92 -0.81 -8.77 14.74
N ARG A 93 -1.63 -8.06 15.54
CA ARG A 93 -1.16 -7.13 16.56
C ARG A 93 -2.21 -7.03 17.67
N THR A 94 -1.75 -7.11 18.92
CA THR A 94 -2.61 -7.10 20.12
C THR A 94 -2.43 -5.85 20.99
N THR A 95 -1.46 -5.00 20.67
CA THR A 95 -1.16 -3.77 21.42
C THR A 95 -1.92 -2.57 20.88
N PRO A 96 -2.33 -1.62 21.73
CA PRO A 96 -2.87 -0.35 21.28
C PRO A 96 -1.91 0.37 20.32
N GLY A 97 -2.45 1.11 19.36
CA GLY A 97 -1.62 1.82 18.39
C GLY A 97 -2.37 2.29 17.15
N LEU A 98 -1.62 2.55 16.10
CA LEU A 98 -2.14 2.99 14.81
C LEU A 98 -2.26 1.78 13.86
N TYR A 99 -3.48 1.53 13.38
CA TYR A 99 -3.82 0.40 12.51
C TYR A 99 -4.18 0.87 11.10
N PRO A 100 -3.60 0.27 10.03
CA PRO A 100 -3.86 0.65 8.65
C PRO A 100 -5.17 0.06 8.15
N ASP A 101 -6.30 0.74 8.39
CA ASP A 101 -7.65 0.21 8.17
C ASP A 101 -8.57 1.07 7.30
N ILE A 102 -8.17 2.28 6.91
CA ILE A 102 -9.01 3.15 6.08
C ILE A 102 -8.40 3.39 4.72
N LEU A 103 -9.19 3.22 3.66
CA LEU A 103 -8.84 3.64 2.31
C LEU A 103 -9.45 5.01 2.02
N THR A 104 -8.61 5.99 1.69
CA THR A 104 -9.06 7.34 1.32
C THR A 104 -8.51 7.72 -0.05
N PRO A 105 -9.23 8.57 -0.81
CA PRO A 105 -8.68 9.14 -2.04
C PRO A 105 -7.35 9.84 -1.78
N LEU A 106 -6.45 9.81 -2.77
CA LEU A 106 -5.20 10.56 -2.68
C LEU A 106 -5.49 12.05 -2.53
N ARG A 107 -4.81 12.67 -1.58
CA ARG A 107 -4.86 14.12 -1.36
C ARG A 107 -3.91 14.84 -2.31
N TYR A 108 -3.96 16.17 -2.32
CA TYR A 108 -3.02 17.04 -3.04
C TYR A 108 -2.93 16.74 -4.54
N GLY A 109 -4.05 16.43 -5.21
CA GLY A 109 -4.07 16.19 -6.65
C GLY A 109 -3.27 14.95 -7.07
N GLY A 110 -3.39 13.86 -6.32
CA GLY A 110 -2.71 12.59 -6.63
C GLY A 110 -1.27 12.49 -6.11
N LYS A 111 -0.86 13.44 -5.27
CA LYS A 111 0.49 13.43 -4.68
C LYS A 111 0.51 12.66 -3.36
N VAL A 112 1.66 12.08 -3.07
CA VAL A 112 1.92 11.25 -1.87
C VAL A 112 2.86 12.00 -0.94
N VAL A 113 2.52 12.06 0.35
CA VAL A 113 3.40 12.63 1.38
C VAL A 113 4.23 11.52 1.99
N ILE A 114 5.54 11.64 1.92
CA ILE A 114 6.49 10.68 2.48
C ILE A 114 6.83 11.09 3.91
N ALA A 115 6.60 10.19 4.86
CA ALA A 115 7.01 10.36 6.24
C ALA A 115 8.34 9.62 6.48
N ARG A 116 9.26 10.28 7.21
CA ARG A 116 10.54 9.69 7.55
C ARG A 116 10.35 8.51 8.50
N ASP A 117 11.12 7.42 8.25
CA ASP A 117 11.19 6.24 9.11
C ASP A 117 9.80 5.65 9.47
N LYS A 118 8.79 5.93 8.63
CA LYS A 118 7.45 5.40 8.81
C LYS A 118 7.00 4.71 7.54
N LEU A 119 6.79 3.39 7.64
CA LEU A 119 6.25 2.61 6.56
C LEU A 119 4.82 3.05 6.27
N ARG A 120 4.53 3.29 5.01
CA ARG A 120 3.20 3.66 4.52
C ARG A 120 2.84 2.79 3.35
N SER A 121 1.56 2.73 3.03
CA SER A 121 1.12 2.03 1.84
C SER A 121 0.09 2.81 1.02
N LEU A 122 0.09 2.57 -0.28
CA LEU A 122 -0.97 2.92 -1.19
C LEU A 122 -1.70 1.64 -1.59
N TRP A 123 -3.01 1.69 -1.59
CA TRP A 123 -3.86 0.64 -2.12
C TRP A 123 -4.06 0.88 -3.61
N ILE A 124 -3.73 -0.10 -4.41
CA ILE A 124 -3.81 -0.05 -5.87
C ILE A 124 -4.86 -1.07 -6.32
N GLU A 125 -5.87 -0.61 -7.04
CA GLU A 125 -6.87 -1.45 -7.69
C GLU A 125 -6.73 -1.33 -9.20
N VAL A 126 -6.77 -2.45 -9.89
CA VAL A 126 -6.75 -2.54 -11.35
C VAL A 126 -8.03 -3.23 -11.81
N ASP A 127 -8.89 -2.49 -12.49
CA ASP A 127 -10.10 -3.04 -13.11
C ASP A 127 -9.77 -3.54 -14.52
N VAL A 128 -9.43 -4.83 -14.66
CA VAL A 128 -9.05 -5.41 -15.94
C VAL A 128 -10.28 -5.54 -16.86
N PRO A 129 -10.33 -4.88 -18.03
CA PRO A 129 -11.46 -5.00 -18.93
C PRO A 129 -11.65 -6.42 -19.45
N LYS A 130 -12.92 -6.81 -19.73
CA LYS A 130 -13.25 -8.13 -20.26
C LYS A 130 -12.68 -8.39 -21.65
N ASP A 131 -12.49 -7.34 -22.42
CA ASP A 131 -11.97 -7.33 -23.79
C ASP A 131 -10.53 -6.85 -23.91
N PHE A 132 -9.80 -6.76 -22.78
CA PHE A 132 -8.42 -6.32 -22.74
C PHE A 132 -7.52 -7.19 -23.64
N LYS A 133 -6.70 -6.53 -24.46
CA LYS A 133 -5.76 -7.15 -25.41
C LYS A 133 -4.37 -6.56 -25.28
N GLY A 134 -3.82 -6.58 -24.11
CA GLY A 134 -2.49 -6.05 -23.82
C GLY A 134 -1.59 -7.05 -23.12
N SER A 135 -0.39 -6.62 -22.79
CA SER A 135 0.57 -7.43 -22.02
C SER A 135 0.30 -7.39 -20.51
N GLY A 136 -0.58 -6.50 -20.05
CA GLY A 136 -0.88 -6.31 -18.64
C GLY A 136 0.27 -5.70 -17.83
N LYS A 137 1.24 -5.04 -18.47
CA LYS A 137 2.36 -4.40 -17.77
C LYS A 137 1.92 -3.11 -17.11
N LEU A 138 2.36 -2.94 -15.86
CA LEU A 138 2.24 -1.71 -15.09
C LEU A 138 3.57 -1.40 -14.41
N SER A 139 3.93 -0.11 -14.35
CA SER A 139 5.03 0.43 -13.55
C SER A 139 4.56 1.61 -12.71
N PHE A 140 5.16 1.78 -11.53
CA PHE A 140 4.80 2.77 -10.52
C PHE A 140 6.02 3.56 -10.06
#